data_22507797970142c7ab9c00d6ccbe7c4e
#
_entry.id   22507797970142c7ab9c00d6ccbe7c4e
#
_cell.length_a   1.000
_cell.length_b   1.000
_cell.length_c   1.000
_cell.angle_alpha   90.00
_cell.angle_beta   90.00
_cell.angle_gamma   90.00
#
_symmetry.space_group_name_H-M   'P 1'
#
loop_
_entity.id
_entity.type
_entity.pdbx_description
1 polymer ?
#
loop_
_entity_poly.entity_id
_entity_poly.type
_entity_poly.pdbx_seq_one_letter_code
_entity_poly.pdbx_strand_id
1 'polypeptide(L)'
;MSVRKRAARLYNAPSKQRGSHVSKIKVLAFAISIDGFGAGPNQSLQAPLGVGGERLHHWMFHTRTFQQMLNNPGGDEGIDEDFARRSFDNIGAWIMGRNMFAPTRGAWVDESWKGWWGDNPPYHVPVFVLTHHARAPVAMAGDTTFHFVTGGIHEALARAKDAARGKDIRIGGGVSTVRQYLEARLIDEMHLVISPTLLGHGEALLAGIDLDAAGFTCTQHVASEHAMHVVLTKQA
;
A
#
# COMPACT_ATOMS: atom_id res chain seq x y z
N MET A 1 24.11 46.71 -53.37
CA MET A 1 24.38 46.02 -52.04
C MET A 1 23.07 45.75 -51.38
N SER A 2 22.64 44.50 -51.44
CA SER A 2 21.34 44.04 -50.86
C SER A 2 21.57 43.18 -49.69
N VAL A 3 21.09 43.62 -48.49
CA VAL A 3 21.19 42.90 -47.25
C VAL A 3 19.90 42.07 -47.07
N ARG A 4 20.01 40.75 -47.24
CA ARG A 4 18.91 39.81 -46.97
C ARG A 4 18.74 39.61 -45.45
N LYS A 5 17.62 40.07 -44.90
CA LYS A 5 17.16 39.73 -43.57
C LYS A 5 16.67 38.26 -43.54
N ARG A 6 17.34 37.39 -42.81
CA ARG A 6 16.85 36.06 -42.46
C ARG A 6 15.87 36.20 -41.31
N ALA A 7 14.62 35.82 -41.54
CA ALA A 7 13.61 35.66 -40.49
C ALA A 7 13.91 34.36 -39.71
N ALA A 8 14.14 34.48 -38.40
CA ALA A 8 14.23 33.35 -37.50
C ALA A 8 12.82 32.77 -37.27
N ARG A 9 12.58 31.56 -37.72
CA ARG A 9 11.41 30.78 -37.38
C ARG A 9 11.57 30.33 -35.90
N LEU A 10 10.74 30.88 -35.01
CA LEU A 10 10.55 30.38 -33.67
C LEU A 10 9.86 29.02 -33.79
N TYR A 11 10.60 27.97 -33.47
CA TYR A 11 10.06 26.62 -33.27
C TYR A 11 9.31 26.61 -31.94
N ASN A 12 7.98 26.70 -31.99
CA ASN A 12 7.14 26.37 -30.85
C ASN A 12 7.21 24.85 -30.65
N ALA A 13 7.96 24.40 -29.63
CA ALA A 13 7.90 23.04 -29.16
C ALA A 13 6.47 22.76 -28.63
N PRO A 14 5.82 21.65 -29.02
CA PRO A 14 4.51 21.32 -28.49
C PRO A 14 4.63 21.15 -26.98
N SER A 15 3.83 21.90 -26.23
CA SER A 15 3.64 21.69 -24.81
C SER A 15 3.16 20.26 -24.62
N LYS A 16 3.96 19.41 -23.94
CA LYS A 16 3.50 18.11 -23.48
C LYS A 16 2.24 18.35 -22.63
N GLN A 17 1.07 18.10 -23.19
CA GLN A 17 -0.14 17.92 -22.40
C GLN A 17 0.19 16.82 -21.39
N ARG A 18 0.31 17.19 -20.11
CA ARG A 18 0.25 16.23 -19.01
C ARG A 18 -1.14 15.63 -19.08
N GLY A 19 -1.28 14.44 -19.64
CA GLY A 19 -2.49 13.66 -19.50
C GLY A 19 -2.86 13.68 -18.02
N SER A 20 -4.10 14.03 -17.70
CA SER A 20 -4.58 14.03 -16.33
C SER A 20 -4.41 12.61 -15.77
N HIS A 21 -3.42 12.43 -14.88
CA HIS A 21 -3.28 11.18 -14.17
C HIS A 21 -4.55 10.98 -13.32
N VAL A 22 -5.30 9.94 -13.64
CA VAL A 22 -6.44 9.53 -12.80
C VAL A 22 -5.86 8.75 -11.63
N SER A 23 -6.05 9.24 -10.41
CA SER A 23 -5.61 8.57 -9.19
C SER A 23 -6.13 7.14 -9.13
N LYS A 24 -5.21 6.19 -8.99
CA LYS A 24 -5.53 4.77 -8.83
C LYS A 24 -5.60 4.39 -7.36
N ILE A 25 -6.46 3.41 -7.06
CA ILE A 25 -6.56 2.78 -5.75
C ILE A 25 -5.83 1.45 -5.85
N LYS A 26 -4.74 1.32 -5.09
CA LYS A 26 -3.80 0.22 -5.22
C LYS A 26 -3.61 -0.54 -3.91
N VAL A 27 -3.51 -1.85 -4.00
CA VAL A 27 -2.94 -2.71 -2.96
C VAL A 27 -1.52 -3.07 -3.41
N LEU A 28 -0.51 -2.68 -2.64
CA LEU A 28 0.88 -2.85 -3.06
C LEU A 28 1.68 -3.59 -1.99
N ALA A 29 2.57 -4.49 -2.44
CA ALA A 29 3.44 -5.29 -1.58
C ALA A 29 2.66 -6.06 -0.50
N PHE A 30 1.47 -6.56 -0.85
CA PHE A 30 0.64 -7.32 0.08
C PHE A 30 1.05 -8.80 0.05
N ALA A 31 1.70 -9.24 1.12
CA ALA A 31 2.20 -10.59 1.21
C ALA A 31 1.13 -11.59 1.68
N ILE A 32 1.07 -12.73 1.00
CA ILE A 32 0.25 -13.89 1.37
C ILE A 32 1.09 -15.16 1.36
N SER A 33 0.66 -16.15 2.13
CA SER A 33 1.22 -17.51 2.07
C SER A 33 0.80 -18.23 0.77
N ILE A 34 1.44 -19.35 0.44
CA ILE A 34 1.03 -20.20 -0.70
C ILE A 34 -0.43 -20.63 -0.57
N ASP A 35 -0.91 -20.88 0.65
CA ASP A 35 -2.29 -21.25 0.95
C ASP A 35 -3.23 -20.04 1.16
N GLY A 36 -2.80 -18.82 0.79
CA GLY A 36 -3.63 -17.65 0.60
C GLY A 36 -3.93 -16.80 1.85
N PHE A 37 -3.21 -16.99 2.95
CA PHE A 37 -3.38 -16.21 4.18
C PHE A 37 -2.46 -14.99 4.22
N GLY A 38 -3.01 -13.81 4.50
CA GLY A 38 -2.26 -12.54 4.65
C GLY A 38 -1.87 -12.24 6.11
N ALA A 39 -2.33 -13.04 7.06
CA ALA A 39 -1.92 -13.00 8.45
C ALA A 39 -2.19 -14.36 9.10
N GLY A 40 -1.37 -14.72 10.08
CA GLY A 40 -1.59 -15.90 10.92
C GLY A 40 -2.69 -15.66 11.97
N PRO A 41 -3.08 -16.70 12.71
CA PRO A 41 -4.05 -16.58 13.80
C PRO A 41 -3.44 -15.88 15.03
N ASN A 42 -4.31 -15.47 15.97
CA ASN A 42 -3.90 -14.96 17.29
C ASN A 42 -2.99 -13.73 17.22
N GLN A 43 -3.34 -12.75 16.37
CA GLN A 43 -2.65 -11.47 16.35
C GLN A 43 -2.66 -10.80 17.73
N SER A 44 -1.49 -10.31 18.17
CA SER A 44 -1.28 -9.69 19.48
C SER A 44 -0.17 -8.64 19.40
N LEU A 45 0.14 -7.99 20.52
CA LEU A 45 1.28 -7.08 20.60
C LEU A 45 2.62 -7.79 20.34
N GLN A 46 2.76 -9.05 20.77
CA GLN A 46 3.96 -9.87 20.59
C GLN A 46 4.00 -10.59 19.23
N ALA A 47 2.85 -10.74 18.57
CA ALA A 47 2.71 -11.33 17.25
C ALA A 47 1.75 -10.49 16.38
N PRO A 48 2.15 -9.30 15.94
CA PRO A 48 1.27 -8.36 15.23
C PRO A 48 0.70 -8.93 13.93
N LEU A 49 1.41 -9.83 13.28
CA LEU A 49 1.01 -10.54 12.07
C LEU A 49 0.39 -11.93 12.35
N GLY A 50 0.17 -12.25 13.62
CA GLY A 50 -0.27 -13.58 14.05
C GLY A 50 0.83 -14.63 14.01
N VAL A 51 0.51 -15.84 14.50
CA VAL A 51 1.47 -16.94 14.57
C VAL A 51 1.96 -17.30 13.17
N GLY A 52 3.28 -17.24 12.96
CA GLY A 52 3.93 -17.53 11.68
C GLY A 52 3.78 -16.43 10.61
N GLY A 53 3.01 -15.37 10.86
CA GLY A 53 2.73 -14.32 9.87
C GLY A 53 3.96 -13.48 9.50
N GLU A 54 4.97 -13.38 10.36
CA GLU A 54 6.22 -12.67 10.06
C GLU A 54 6.93 -13.25 8.82
N ARG A 55 6.86 -14.57 8.63
CA ARG A 55 7.48 -15.26 7.49
C ARG A 55 6.99 -14.77 6.13
N LEU A 56 5.77 -14.20 6.08
CA LEU A 56 5.21 -13.61 4.86
C LEU A 56 6.02 -12.42 4.35
N HIS A 57 6.78 -11.76 5.24
CA HIS A 57 7.50 -10.53 4.94
C HIS A 57 9.01 -10.71 4.79
N HIS A 58 9.54 -11.94 4.90
CA HIS A 58 10.98 -12.20 4.76
C HIS A 58 11.55 -11.66 3.44
N TRP A 59 10.78 -11.74 2.34
CA TRP A 59 11.19 -11.22 1.04
C TRP A 59 11.57 -9.71 1.08
N MET A 60 10.92 -8.94 1.96
CA MET A 60 11.11 -7.49 2.06
C MET A 60 12.26 -7.12 2.99
N PHE A 61 12.54 -7.91 4.02
CA PHE A 61 13.48 -7.53 5.08
C PHE A 61 14.90 -7.31 4.58
N HIS A 62 15.29 -7.96 3.50
CA HIS A 62 16.62 -7.82 2.89
C HIS A 62 16.75 -6.64 1.94
N THR A 63 15.62 -6.08 1.49
CA THR A 63 15.61 -5.01 0.48
C THR A 63 16.21 -3.71 1.02
N ARG A 64 16.82 -2.93 0.13
CA ARG A 64 17.33 -1.60 0.44
C ARG A 64 16.22 -0.68 0.97
N THR A 65 15.03 -0.73 0.35
CA THR A 65 13.86 0.03 0.78
C THR A 65 13.51 -0.25 2.24
N PHE A 66 13.48 -1.51 2.66
CA PHE A 66 13.17 -1.85 4.05
C PHE A 66 14.28 -1.42 5.02
N GLN A 67 15.55 -1.60 4.64
CA GLN A 67 16.67 -1.15 5.46
C GLN A 67 16.63 0.38 5.66
N GLN A 68 16.30 1.15 4.62
CA GLN A 68 16.12 2.60 4.73
C GLN A 68 14.95 2.97 5.66
N MET A 69 13.83 2.23 5.65
CA MET A 69 12.72 2.46 6.59
C MET A 69 13.16 2.30 8.06
N LEU A 70 14.17 1.47 8.31
CA LEU A 70 14.76 1.25 9.64
C LEU A 70 15.97 2.18 9.93
N ASN A 71 16.31 3.09 9.02
CA ASN A 71 17.52 3.93 9.06
C ASN A 71 18.82 3.11 9.08
N ASN A 72 18.83 1.92 8.51
CA ASN A 72 20.00 1.08 8.34
C ASN A 72 20.65 1.34 6.98
N PRO A 73 21.99 1.26 6.87
CA PRO A 73 22.69 1.28 5.57
C PRO A 73 22.56 -0.06 4.86
N GLY A 74 22.73 -0.06 3.52
CA GLY A 74 22.78 -1.28 2.72
C GLY A 74 21.40 -1.78 2.29
N GLY A 75 21.28 -3.09 2.19
CA GLY A 75 20.14 -3.81 1.64
C GLY A 75 20.35 -4.28 0.20
N ASP A 76 19.66 -5.36 -0.15
CA ASP A 76 19.80 -6.02 -1.45
C ASP A 76 19.11 -5.23 -2.55
N GLU A 77 19.65 -5.36 -3.77
CA GLU A 77 19.04 -4.91 -5.01
C GLU A 77 18.36 -6.09 -5.73
N GLY A 78 17.64 -5.83 -6.79
CA GLY A 78 17.02 -6.86 -7.61
C GLY A 78 15.51 -6.82 -7.59
N ILE A 79 14.85 -7.92 -7.92
CA ILE A 79 13.41 -8.01 -8.14
C ILE A 79 12.63 -7.60 -6.89
N ASP A 80 13.01 -8.10 -5.72
CA ASP A 80 12.34 -7.79 -4.46
C ASP A 80 12.44 -6.29 -4.12
N GLU A 81 13.64 -5.71 -4.26
CA GLU A 81 13.84 -4.28 -4.07
C GLU A 81 13.03 -3.43 -5.05
N ASP A 82 12.99 -3.81 -6.32
CA ASP A 82 12.22 -3.07 -7.32
C ASP A 82 10.74 -3.02 -6.96
N PHE A 83 10.17 -4.11 -6.48
CA PHE A 83 8.78 -4.13 -6.01
C PHE A 83 8.58 -3.41 -4.68
N ALA A 84 9.51 -3.54 -3.74
CA ALA A 84 9.48 -2.83 -2.47
C ALA A 84 9.46 -1.31 -2.72
N ARG A 85 10.41 -0.79 -3.49
CA ARG A 85 10.52 0.62 -3.86
C ARG A 85 9.27 1.13 -4.61
N ARG A 86 8.83 0.40 -5.64
CA ARG A 86 7.62 0.74 -6.42
C ARG A 86 6.37 0.85 -5.57
N SER A 87 6.33 0.17 -4.42
CA SER A 87 5.18 0.20 -3.52
C SER A 87 4.97 1.56 -2.83
N PHE A 88 5.95 2.46 -2.91
CA PHE A 88 5.88 3.84 -2.40
C PHE A 88 5.78 4.89 -3.52
N ASP A 89 5.95 4.50 -4.79
CA ASP A 89 5.97 5.44 -5.91
C ASP A 89 4.59 6.07 -6.13
N ASN A 90 4.58 7.39 -6.26
CA ASN A 90 3.38 8.20 -6.56
C ASN A 90 2.22 8.06 -5.56
N ILE A 91 2.48 7.64 -4.32
CA ILE A 91 1.44 7.53 -3.30
C ILE A 91 1.21 8.90 -2.65
N GLY A 92 -0.06 9.32 -2.58
CA GLY A 92 -0.47 10.59 -1.97
C GLY A 92 -1.28 10.41 -0.69
N ALA A 93 -1.81 9.21 -0.43
CA ALA A 93 -2.48 8.87 0.82
C ALA A 93 -2.48 7.35 1.04
N TRP A 94 -2.58 6.94 2.30
CA TRP A 94 -2.74 5.53 2.68
C TRP A 94 -4.07 5.31 3.40
N ILE A 95 -4.62 4.10 3.25
CA ILE A 95 -5.73 3.60 4.05
C ILE A 95 -5.29 2.29 4.69
N MET A 96 -5.57 2.12 5.97
CA MET A 96 -5.30 0.87 6.69
C MET A 96 -6.40 0.56 7.71
N GLY A 97 -6.52 -0.70 8.08
CA GLY A 97 -7.40 -1.12 9.15
C GLY A 97 -6.80 -0.89 10.54
N ARG A 98 -7.65 -0.90 11.56
CA ARG A 98 -7.28 -0.73 12.96
C ARG A 98 -6.16 -1.68 13.40
N ASN A 99 -6.21 -2.94 13.00
CA ASN A 99 -5.22 -3.94 13.43
C ASN A 99 -3.83 -3.69 12.84
N MET A 100 -3.75 -3.04 11.67
CA MET A 100 -2.48 -2.61 11.10
C MET A 100 -1.88 -1.39 11.82
N PHE A 101 -2.70 -0.59 12.48
CA PHE A 101 -2.25 0.55 13.27
C PHE A 101 -1.93 0.17 14.72
N ALA A 102 -2.73 -0.69 15.36
CA ALA A 102 -2.62 -0.98 16.79
C ALA A 102 -2.94 -2.45 17.13
N PRO A 103 -2.31 -3.01 18.17
CA PRO A 103 -2.51 -4.41 18.57
C PRO A 103 -3.87 -4.66 19.23
N THR A 104 -4.50 -3.62 19.79
CA THR A 104 -5.73 -3.73 20.57
C THR A 104 -6.96 -3.43 19.73
N ARG A 105 -8.02 -4.21 19.95
CA ARG A 105 -9.35 -4.01 19.38
C ARG A 105 -10.26 -3.29 20.39
N GLY A 106 -11.42 -2.81 19.94
CA GLY A 106 -12.37 -2.10 20.78
C GLY A 106 -12.01 -0.65 21.03
N ALA A 107 -12.46 -0.08 22.15
CA ALA A 107 -12.18 1.30 22.54
C ALA A 107 -10.67 1.56 22.67
N TRP A 108 -10.28 2.83 22.56
CA TRP A 108 -8.88 3.22 22.75
C TRP A 108 -8.58 3.23 24.25
N VAL A 109 -7.87 2.19 24.70
CA VAL A 109 -7.43 2.07 26.11
C VAL A 109 -6.13 2.82 26.36
N ASP A 110 -5.36 3.08 25.33
CA ASP A 110 -4.11 3.82 25.36
C ASP A 110 -4.04 4.78 24.15
N GLU A 111 -4.26 6.05 24.40
CA GLU A 111 -4.16 7.09 23.39
C GLU A 111 -2.71 7.55 23.15
N SER A 112 -1.73 7.10 23.94
CA SER A 112 -0.32 7.35 23.68
C SER A 112 0.25 6.51 22.53
N TRP A 113 -0.44 5.41 22.16
CA TRP A 113 -0.04 4.56 21.05
C TRP A 113 -0.05 5.31 19.72
N LYS A 114 1.09 5.33 19.01
CA LYS A 114 1.30 6.09 17.77
C LYS A 114 1.54 5.20 16.54
N GLY A 115 1.30 3.90 16.63
CA GLY A 115 1.60 2.92 15.58
C GLY A 115 2.90 2.15 15.86
N TRP A 116 3.26 1.28 14.91
CA TRP A 116 4.37 0.32 15.07
C TRP A 116 5.76 0.90 14.72
N TRP A 117 5.84 2.07 14.08
CA TRP A 117 7.04 2.59 13.45
C TRP A 117 7.73 3.71 14.24
N GLY A 118 7.36 3.92 15.51
CA GLY A 118 7.90 5.01 16.32
C GLY A 118 7.49 6.40 15.83
N ASP A 119 8.32 7.42 16.06
CA ASP A 119 7.96 8.81 15.85
C ASP A 119 8.01 9.27 14.38
N ASN A 120 8.77 8.58 13.52
CA ASN A 120 8.89 8.89 12.08
C ASN A 120 8.50 7.69 11.21
N PRO A 121 7.20 7.39 11.07
CA PRO A 121 6.73 6.26 10.28
C PRO A 121 6.97 6.48 8.77
N PRO A 122 7.19 5.41 7.98
CA PRO A 122 7.67 5.48 6.60
C PRO A 122 6.60 5.88 5.58
N TYR A 123 5.48 6.42 6.00
CA TYR A 123 4.38 6.78 5.07
C TYR A 123 4.60 8.12 4.40
N HIS A 124 5.02 9.15 5.12
CA HIS A 124 5.28 10.53 4.66
C HIS A 124 4.11 11.16 3.90
N VAL A 125 2.90 10.72 4.16
CA VAL A 125 1.64 11.20 3.61
C VAL A 125 0.51 10.99 4.63
N PRO A 126 -0.69 11.60 4.45
CA PRO A 126 -1.85 11.32 5.29
C PRO A 126 -2.24 9.83 5.26
N VAL A 127 -2.51 9.27 6.44
CA VAL A 127 -2.91 7.86 6.64
C VAL A 127 -4.28 7.81 7.29
N PHE A 128 -5.23 7.14 6.66
CA PHE A 128 -6.61 6.99 7.13
C PHE A 128 -6.79 5.60 7.75
N VAL A 129 -7.02 5.56 9.05
CA VAL A 129 -7.18 4.33 9.84
C VAL A 129 -8.66 4.03 10.02
N LEU A 130 -9.14 2.95 9.39
CA LEU A 130 -10.51 2.46 9.56
C LEU A 130 -10.70 1.86 10.96
N THR A 131 -11.68 2.37 11.69
CA THR A 131 -11.97 1.97 13.07
C THR A 131 -13.44 2.22 13.41
N HIS A 132 -13.97 1.53 14.41
CA HIS A 132 -15.31 1.80 14.96
C HIS A 132 -15.29 2.79 16.14
N HIS A 133 -14.11 3.19 16.58
CA HIS A 133 -13.93 4.06 17.74
C HIS A 133 -13.20 5.33 17.35
N ALA A 134 -13.86 6.46 17.53
CA ALA A 134 -13.29 7.76 17.22
C ALA A 134 -12.02 8.06 18.03
N ARG A 135 -11.10 8.77 17.42
CA ARG A 135 -9.88 9.28 18.04
C ARG A 135 -9.43 10.55 17.33
N ALA A 136 -8.82 11.46 18.07
CA ALA A 136 -8.22 12.64 17.49
C ALA A 136 -7.07 12.27 16.53
N PRO A 137 -6.84 13.03 15.45
CA PRO A 137 -5.72 12.79 14.56
C PRO A 137 -4.38 12.84 15.32
N VAL A 138 -3.42 12.02 14.88
CA VAL A 138 -2.07 11.97 15.46
C VAL A 138 -1.06 12.40 14.40
N ALA A 139 -0.48 13.58 14.57
CA ALA A 139 0.61 14.06 13.73
C ALA A 139 1.93 13.41 14.16
N MET A 140 2.70 12.96 13.17
CA MET A 140 4.00 12.32 13.35
C MET A 140 5.08 13.13 12.65
N ALA A 141 6.35 12.80 12.89
CA ALA A 141 7.43 13.35 12.09
C ALA A 141 7.33 12.90 10.62
N GLY A 142 8.00 13.61 9.71
CA GLY A 142 8.08 13.25 8.28
C GLY A 142 6.76 13.32 7.53
N ASP A 143 5.89 14.29 7.85
CA ASP A 143 4.64 14.58 7.15
C ASP A 143 3.56 13.50 7.23
N THR A 144 3.71 12.49 8.08
CA THR A 144 2.66 11.51 8.35
C THR A 144 1.65 12.06 9.36
N THR A 145 0.36 11.94 9.05
CA THR A 145 -0.72 12.18 10.02
C THR A 145 -1.70 11.03 9.97
N PHE A 146 -1.96 10.39 11.09
CA PHE A 146 -2.99 9.36 11.20
C PHE A 146 -4.35 10.01 11.47
N HIS A 147 -5.32 9.75 10.60
CA HIS A 147 -6.71 10.17 10.72
C HIS A 147 -7.58 8.94 10.98
N PHE A 148 -8.36 8.96 12.05
CA PHE A 148 -9.21 7.83 12.42
C PHE A 148 -10.62 8.03 11.83
N VAL A 149 -11.07 7.05 11.02
CA VAL A 149 -12.30 7.15 10.24
C VAL A 149 -13.29 6.10 10.71
N THR A 150 -14.48 6.55 11.16
CA THR A 150 -15.54 5.68 11.68
C THR A 150 -16.69 5.44 10.70
N GLY A 151 -16.80 6.21 9.62
CA GLY A 151 -17.85 6.11 8.60
C GLY A 151 -17.58 5.07 7.50
N GLY A 152 -16.62 4.14 7.71
CA GLY A 152 -16.37 3.01 6.82
C GLY A 152 -15.51 3.33 5.59
N ILE A 153 -15.45 2.36 4.68
CA ILE A 153 -14.50 2.37 3.55
C ILE A 153 -14.74 3.51 2.56
N HIS A 154 -15.98 3.93 2.34
CA HIS A 154 -16.30 4.98 1.38
C HIS A 154 -15.90 6.37 1.90
N GLU A 155 -16.13 6.66 3.18
CA GLU A 155 -15.67 7.91 3.80
C GLU A 155 -14.12 7.97 3.80
N ALA A 156 -13.47 6.88 4.22
CA ALA A 156 -12.01 6.83 4.21
C ALA A 156 -11.44 7.06 2.81
N LEU A 157 -12.04 6.47 1.78
CA LEU A 157 -11.62 6.63 0.40
C LEU A 157 -11.83 8.06 -0.10
N ALA A 158 -12.98 8.69 0.19
CA ALA A 158 -13.24 10.06 -0.20
C ALA A 158 -12.19 11.02 0.41
N ARG A 159 -11.95 10.90 1.71
CA ARG A 159 -10.93 11.71 2.42
C ARG A 159 -9.51 11.44 1.90
N ALA A 160 -9.18 10.19 1.58
CA ALA A 160 -7.89 9.85 1.01
C ALA A 160 -7.71 10.43 -0.40
N LYS A 161 -8.73 10.42 -1.25
CA LYS A 161 -8.70 11.05 -2.58
C LYS A 161 -8.45 12.54 -2.50
N ASP A 162 -9.13 13.24 -1.61
CA ASP A 162 -8.94 14.68 -1.38
C ASP A 162 -7.51 14.97 -0.92
N ALA A 163 -7.00 14.18 0.03
CA ALA A 163 -5.65 14.34 0.57
C ALA A 163 -4.54 13.98 -0.45
N ALA A 164 -4.79 13.01 -1.32
CA ALA A 164 -3.80 12.52 -2.30
C ALA A 164 -3.48 13.53 -3.42
N ARG A 165 -4.30 14.55 -3.64
CA ARG A 165 -4.07 15.65 -4.61
C ARG A 165 -3.69 15.14 -6.01
N GLY A 166 -4.42 14.15 -6.51
CA GLY A 166 -4.19 13.55 -7.83
C GLY A 166 -3.13 12.44 -7.88
N LYS A 167 -2.45 12.12 -6.77
CA LYS A 167 -1.62 10.92 -6.64
C LYS A 167 -2.47 9.69 -6.33
N ASP A 168 -1.83 8.51 -6.34
CA ASP A 168 -2.47 7.23 -6.06
C ASP A 168 -2.75 7.06 -4.55
N ILE A 169 -3.73 6.22 -4.23
CA ILE A 169 -4.08 5.83 -2.86
C ILE A 169 -3.65 4.38 -2.64
N ARG A 170 -2.86 4.13 -1.59
CA ARG A 170 -2.47 2.77 -1.21
C ARG A 170 -3.36 2.23 -0.10
N ILE A 171 -3.98 1.08 -0.35
CA ILE A 171 -4.61 0.27 0.70
C ILE A 171 -3.50 -0.61 1.31
N GLY A 172 -3.07 -0.28 2.53
CA GLY A 172 -1.94 -0.95 3.18
C GLY A 172 -2.29 -2.29 3.82
N GLY A 173 -3.53 -2.47 4.24
CA GLY A 173 -3.98 -3.70 4.92
C GLY A 173 -4.78 -3.37 6.20
N GLY A 174 -5.11 -4.34 7.16
CA GLY A 174 -4.94 -5.80 6.98
C GLY A 174 -5.89 -6.46 6.00
N VAL A 175 -5.95 -7.76 6.05
CA VAL A 175 -6.75 -8.62 5.17
C VAL A 175 -8.21 -8.16 5.09
N SER A 176 -8.89 -8.01 6.21
CA SER A 176 -10.29 -7.57 6.26
C SER A 176 -10.51 -6.21 5.57
N THR A 177 -9.57 -5.27 5.68
CA THR A 177 -9.65 -3.99 5.00
C THR A 177 -9.53 -4.15 3.49
N VAL A 178 -8.52 -4.88 3.02
CA VAL A 178 -8.33 -5.14 1.57
C VAL A 178 -9.55 -5.84 0.99
N ARG A 179 -10.09 -6.84 1.69
CA ARG A 179 -11.29 -7.56 1.24
C ARG A 179 -12.50 -6.65 1.06
N GLN A 180 -12.78 -5.76 2.01
CA GLN A 180 -13.90 -4.81 1.90
C GLN A 180 -13.79 -3.95 0.63
N TYR A 181 -12.60 -3.42 0.31
CA TYR A 181 -12.37 -2.65 -0.91
C TYR A 181 -12.46 -3.50 -2.17
N LEU A 182 -12.01 -4.76 -2.11
CA LEU A 182 -12.06 -5.70 -3.23
C LEU A 182 -13.50 -6.13 -3.54
N GLU A 183 -14.27 -6.49 -2.52
CA GLU A 183 -15.69 -6.84 -2.60
C GLU A 183 -16.54 -5.65 -3.10
N ALA A 184 -16.20 -4.42 -2.70
CA ALA A 184 -16.81 -3.19 -3.21
C ALA A 184 -16.32 -2.79 -4.62
N ARG A 185 -15.41 -3.56 -5.25
CA ARG A 185 -14.83 -3.31 -6.58
C ARG A 185 -14.13 -1.95 -6.71
N LEU A 186 -13.52 -1.46 -5.62
CA LEU A 186 -12.88 -0.15 -5.53
C LEU A 186 -11.37 -0.17 -5.79
N ILE A 187 -10.76 -1.33 -6.03
CA ILE A 187 -9.33 -1.48 -6.28
C ILE A 187 -9.08 -1.53 -7.79
N ASP A 188 -8.09 -0.75 -8.25
CA ASP A 188 -7.67 -0.71 -9.65
C ASP A 188 -6.47 -1.63 -9.94
N GLU A 189 -5.59 -1.83 -8.95
CA GLU A 189 -4.36 -2.62 -9.09
C GLU A 189 -4.02 -3.31 -7.77
N MET A 190 -3.60 -4.57 -7.85
CA MET A 190 -3.06 -5.31 -6.71
C MET A 190 -1.69 -5.90 -7.07
N HIS A 191 -0.69 -5.62 -6.26
CA HIS A 191 0.56 -6.38 -6.24
C HIS A 191 0.56 -7.29 -5.02
N LEU A 192 0.39 -8.58 -5.28
CA LEU A 192 0.45 -9.64 -4.28
C LEU A 192 1.84 -10.27 -4.29
N VAL A 193 2.36 -10.54 -3.10
CA VAL A 193 3.62 -11.26 -2.90
C VAL A 193 3.30 -12.62 -2.30
N ILE A 194 3.52 -13.68 -3.07
CA ILE A 194 3.31 -15.06 -2.61
C ILE A 194 4.60 -15.53 -1.96
N SER A 195 4.60 -15.54 -0.64
CA SER A 195 5.71 -16.02 0.17
C SER A 195 5.75 -17.56 0.14
N PRO A 196 6.94 -18.21 0.06
CA PRO A 196 7.09 -19.67 0.04
C PRO A 196 6.84 -20.29 1.43
N THR A 197 5.70 -19.97 2.02
CA THR A 197 5.30 -20.33 3.38
C THR A 197 3.88 -20.87 3.38
N LEU A 198 3.60 -21.87 4.21
CA LEU A 198 2.26 -22.34 4.54
C LEU A 198 1.92 -21.89 5.94
N LEU A 199 0.73 -21.31 6.13
CA LEU A 199 0.20 -20.94 7.44
C LEU A 199 -0.84 -21.93 7.95
N GLY A 200 -1.57 -22.63 7.06
CA GLY A 200 -2.60 -23.60 7.39
C GLY A 200 -3.91 -22.98 7.83
N HIS A 201 -3.87 -21.84 8.55
CA HIS A 201 -5.02 -21.08 9.00
C HIS A 201 -4.63 -19.62 9.31
N GLY A 202 -5.62 -18.74 9.40
CA GLY A 202 -5.41 -17.31 9.60
C GLY A 202 -6.44 -16.47 8.84
N GLU A 203 -6.05 -15.29 8.41
CA GLU A 203 -6.89 -14.38 7.63
C GLU A 203 -6.68 -14.62 6.14
N ALA A 204 -7.61 -15.34 5.48
CA ALA A 204 -7.55 -15.64 4.05
C ALA A 204 -7.94 -14.41 3.21
N LEU A 205 -7.05 -13.99 2.29
CA LEU A 205 -7.28 -12.80 1.46
C LEU A 205 -8.33 -13.02 0.38
N LEU A 206 -8.21 -14.10 -0.39
CA LEU A 206 -8.99 -14.30 -1.62
C LEU A 206 -10.08 -15.38 -1.49
N ALA A 207 -10.28 -15.94 -0.30
CA ALA A 207 -11.30 -16.95 -0.10
C ALA A 207 -12.70 -16.43 -0.48
N GLY A 208 -13.36 -17.14 -1.41
CA GLY A 208 -14.69 -16.79 -1.91
C GLY A 208 -14.73 -15.57 -2.85
N ILE A 209 -13.58 -15.06 -3.31
CA ILE A 209 -13.51 -13.96 -4.28
C ILE A 209 -13.19 -14.52 -5.66
N ASP A 210 -14.02 -14.20 -6.63
CA ASP A 210 -13.79 -14.46 -8.05
C ASP A 210 -13.13 -13.22 -8.67
N LEU A 211 -11.83 -13.34 -8.93
CA LEU A 211 -11.03 -12.24 -9.46
C LEU A 211 -11.40 -11.91 -10.91
N ASP A 212 -11.75 -12.91 -11.73
CA ASP A 212 -12.17 -12.72 -13.11
C ASP A 212 -13.51 -11.97 -13.16
N ALA A 213 -14.48 -12.39 -12.34
CA ALA A 213 -15.75 -11.69 -12.20
C ALA A 213 -15.60 -10.28 -11.62
N ALA A 214 -14.56 -10.03 -10.84
CA ALA A 214 -14.20 -8.69 -10.35
C ALA A 214 -13.45 -7.85 -11.40
N GLY A 215 -13.12 -8.43 -12.58
CA GLY A 215 -12.49 -7.76 -13.71
C GLY A 215 -10.96 -7.69 -13.63
N PHE A 216 -10.31 -8.50 -12.80
CA PHE A 216 -8.85 -8.51 -12.70
C PHE A 216 -8.22 -9.48 -13.69
N THR A 217 -7.10 -9.06 -14.26
CA THR A 217 -6.20 -9.92 -15.04
C THR A 217 -4.78 -9.83 -14.50
N CYS A 218 -4.03 -10.93 -14.59
CA CYS A 218 -2.61 -10.92 -14.26
C CYS A 218 -1.83 -10.23 -15.38
N THR A 219 -1.26 -9.08 -15.07
CA THR A 219 -0.49 -8.28 -16.04
C THR A 219 1.02 -8.44 -15.88
N GLN A 220 1.49 -8.91 -14.73
CA GLN A 220 2.89 -9.22 -14.48
C GLN A 220 2.98 -10.35 -13.45
N HIS A 221 3.87 -11.30 -13.68
CA HIS A 221 4.32 -12.24 -12.66
C HIS A 221 5.81 -12.50 -12.82
N VAL A 222 6.51 -12.58 -11.71
CA VAL A 222 7.95 -12.85 -11.69
C VAL A 222 8.34 -13.47 -10.36
N ALA A 223 9.21 -14.48 -10.41
CA ALA A 223 9.78 -15.08 -9.22
C ALA A 223 11.10 -14.39 -8.87
N SER A 224 11.30 -14.16 -7.58
CA SER A 224 12.59 -13.83 -6.98
C SER A 224 13.14 -15.02 -6.21
N GLU A 225 14.26 -14.86 -5.53
CA GLU A 225 14.81 -15.88 -4.62
C GLU A 225 13.88 -16.10 -3.41
N HIS A 226 13.15 -15.07 -2.97
CA HIS A 226 12.42 -15.09 -1.70
C HIS A 226 10.90 -15.15 -1.86
N ALA A 227 10.36 -14.83 -3.05
CA ALA A 227 8.91 -14.79 -3.27
C ALA A 227 8.52 -14.85 -4.76
N MET A 228 7.22 -14.97 -5.00
CA MET A 228 6.64 -14.73 -6.32
C MET A 228 5.80 -13.46 -6.27
N HIS A 229 6.12 -12.51 -7.16
CA HIS A 229 5.38 -11.25 -7.31
C HIS A 229 4.33 -11.40 -8.40
N VAL A 230 3.09 -11.05 -8.10
CA VAL A 230 1.94 -11.10 -9.03
C VAL A 230 1.27 -9.74 -9.04
N VAL A 231 1.19 -9.11 -10.21
CA VAL A 231 0.44 -7.87 -10.40
C VAL A 231 -0.86 -8.17 -11.12
N LEU A 232 -1.95 -7.81 -10.49
CA LEU A 232 -3.31 -7.93 -11.00
C LEU A 232 -3.84 -6.53 -11.28
N THR A 233 -4.32 -6.30 -12.50
CA THR A 233 -4.86 -4.99 -12.91
C THR A 233 -6.32 -5.16 -13.32
N LYS A 234 -7.18 -4.28 -12.84
CA LYS A 234 -8.58 -4.25 -13.23
C LYS A 234 -8.70 -3.70 -14.65
N GLN A 235 -9.43 -4.43 -15.48
CA GLN A 235 -9.76 -3.98 -16.84
C GLN A 235 -10.77 -2.82 -16.77
N ALA A 236 -10.61 -1.85 -17.67
CA ALA A 236 -11.48 -0.67 -17.78
C ALA A 236 -12.87 -1.03 -18.33
#